data_2bee77950ec6dec1c24a89cd996302c9
#
_entry.id   2bee77950ec6dec1c24a89cd996302c9
#
_cell.length_a   1.000
_cell.length_b   1.000
_cell.length_c   1.000
_cell.angle_alpha   90.00
_cell.angle_beta   90.00
_cell.angle_gamma   90.00
#
_symmetry.space_group_name_H-M   'P 1'
#
loop_
_entity.id
_entity.type
_entity.pdbx_description
1 polymer ?
#
loop_
_entity_poly.entity_id
_entity_poly.type
_entity_poly.pdbx_seq_one_letter_code
_entity_poly.pdbx_strand_id
1 'polypeptide(L)'
;MALTNQVFLYSVCTDALYDATERAVHKKLLRLYALRKELKHRIIKYQNSGRRRKYENICVKVNKLVRHYKTELSTALSEDAGNKKRELNPLVLNDKMVVSLFESSLTRAIGIPTNSLTDDLIILNVFFFQVFHDAVNNGFTYKGEKYIFLTASAGQIRKKRAVFIKESTYKRIEQKIMCGLTVDEINAAGGINPNKFCAYLALMGSATDVWEGFDIDKAIVVEDWETAVPGLVDHINEKFEIKRGSTETVVPHMDGCGIMLDKPTRMVRLPFIKGLLVYFPFDEFIREKCGGEVAVTDIYGEKHKVIEEDVRYIFTKSQFKLYKYFHNWNCYKARFKAFHCEASYCNKEENYIPKSRINYQMLQTLSDMTDGEMGKLVSATNNDIAAIGYDFQTTMRLLGATEYNRNPSYFQQSLRICPELYRDAYTRDVIKDTKRSLVKQGKAGRLKVNGEYLFVSPDLYAFCEWLFLGIENPNGLLQDGEIYTKEFQNEEELACLRSPHLYREWVIQKNKRNAETEKWFGNTKCIYTSCHSLVSKVLQFD
;
A
#
# COMPACT_ATOMS: atom_id res chain seq x y z
N MET A 1 -13.49 3.11 20.95
CA MET A 1 -13.10 4.39 20.34
C MET A 1 -13.22 4.23 18.83
N ALA A 2 -14.23 4.85 18.21
CA ALA A 2 -14.37 4.83 16.76
C ALA A 2 -13.28 5.76 16.19
N LEU A 3 -12.37 5.19 15.41
CA LEU A 3 -11.54 6.02 14.55
C LEU A 3 -12.47 6.59 13.48
N THR A 4 -12.34 7.88 13.19
CA THR A 4 -13.06 8.52 12.10
C THR A 4 -12.76 7.81 10.79
N ASN A 5 -13.75 7.73 9.90
CA ASN A 5 -13.61 7.18 8.55
C ASN A 5 -13.26 5.67 8.49
N GLN A 6 -13.85 4.87 9.36
CA GLN A 6 -13.81 3.41 9.27
C GLN A 6 -15.14 2.83 8.82
N VAL A 7 -15.06 1.69 8.15
CA VAL A 7 -16.20 0.81 7.85
C VAL A 7 -15.90 -0.58 8.38
N PHE A 8 -16.94 -1.32 8.75
CA PHE A 8 -16.80 -2.67 9.29
C PHE A 8 -17.41 -3.68 8.31
N LEU A 9 -16.76 -4.83 8.18
CA LEU A 9 -17.21 -5.92 7.32
C LEU A 9 -16.77 -7.28 7.86
N TYR A 10 -17.37 -8.35 7.34
CA TYR A 10 -17.03 -9.70 7.74
C TYR A 10 -15.77 -10.22 7.02
N SER A 11 -14.89 -10.86 7.79
CA SER A 11 -13.74 -11.60 7.29
C SER A 11 -13.84 -13.04 7.76
N VAL A 12 -14.13 -13.95 6.82
CA VAL A 12 -14.44 -15.34 7.09
C VAL A 12 -13.43 -16.28 6.48
N CYS A 13 -13.30 -17.49 7.03
CA CYS A 13 -12.47 -18.54 6.46
C CYS A 13 -13.31 -19.44 5.55
N THR A 14 -12.66 -20.18 4.66
CA THR A 14 -13.32 -21.10 3.72
C THR A 14 -14.20 -22.16 4.38
N ASP A 15 -13.94 -22.50 5.65
CA ASP A 15 -14.76 -23.43 6.42
C ASP A 15 -16.18 -22.92 6.71
N ALA A 16 -16.39 -21.60 6.62
CA ALA A 16 -17.73 -21.00 6.68
C ALA A 16 -18.60 -21.36 5.46
N LEU A 17 -17.98 -21.76 4.36
CA LEU A 17 -18.61 -22.17 3.10
C LEU A 17 -18.76 -23.69 2.96
N TYR A 18 -18.44 -24.46 4.01
CA TYR A 18 -18.59 -25.91 3.98
C TYR A 18 -20.07 -26.32 3.91
N ASP A 19 -20.38 -27.32 3.10
CA ASP A 19 -21.69 -27.94 3.09
C ASP A 19 -21.95 -28.78 4.37
N ALA A 20 -23.11 -29.41 4.48
CA ALA A 20 -23.49 -30.17 5.67
C ALA A 20 -22.54 -31.33 5.96
N THR A 21 -22.09 -32.06 4.93
CA THR A 21 -21.19 -33.21 5.02
C THR A 21 -19.79 -32.77 5.43
N GLU A 22 -19.23 -31.83 4.71
CA GLU A 22 -17.91 -31.23 4.98
C GLU A 22 -17.85 -30.65 6.40
N ARG A 23 -18.91 -29.97 6.81
CA ARG A 23 -19.06 -29.38 8.15
C ARG A 23 -19.10 -30.43 9.25
N ALA A 24 -19.79 -31.55 9.01
CA ALA A 24 -19.84 -32.66 9.96
C ALA A 24 -18.46 -33.28 10.21
N VAL A 25 -17.70 -33.52 9.13
CA VAL A 25 -16.32 -34.03 9.21
C VAL A 25 -15.40 -33.01 9.88
N HIS A 26 -15.48 -31.74 9.49
CA HIS A 26 -14.69 -30.66 10.06
C HIS A 26 -14.94 -30.49 11.57
N LYS A 27 -16.20 -30.60 12.02
CA LYS A 27 -16.55 -30.55 13.46
C LYS A 27 -15.90 -31.67 14.26
N LYS A 28 -15.83 -32.90 13.70
CA LYS A 28 -15.09 -34.03 14.31
C LYS A 28 -13.62 -33.69 14.41
N LEU A 29 -13.05 -33.13 13.36
CA LEU A 29 -11.64 -32.74 13.29
C LEU A 29 -11.28 -31.67 14.33
N LEU A 30 -12.12 -30.65 14.49
CA LEU A 30 -11.92 -29.60 15.50
C LEU A 30 -11.91 -30.16 16.93
N ARG A 31 -12.82 -31.10 17.24
CA ARG A 31 -12.84 -31.78 18.54
C ARG A 31 -11.56 -32.59 18.80
N LEU A 32 -11.05 -33.27 17.76
CA LEU A 32 -9.80 -34.02 17.87
C LEU A 32 -8.58 -33.10 18.02
N TYR A 33 -8.57 -31.93 17.38
CA TYR A 33 -7.51 -30.94 17.58
C TYR A 33 -7.51 -30.37 19.00
N ALA A 34 -8.70 -30.08 19.56
CA ALA A 34 -8.82 -29.63 20.95
C ALA A 34 -8.29 -30.71 21.93
N LEU A 35 -8.72 -31.96 21.74
CA LEU A 35 -8.23 -33.10 22.53
C LEU A 35 -6.73 -33.29 22.40
N ARG A 36 -6.19 -33.20 21.18
CA ARG A 36 -4.72 -33.31 20.94
C ARG A 36 -3.96 -32.18 21.64
N LYS A 37 -4.48 -30.96 21.65
CA LYS A 37 -3.87 -29.81 22.35
C LYS A 37 -3.82 -30.07 23.86
N GLU A 38 -4.92 -30.55 24.41
CA GLU A 38 -5.02 -30.92 25.84
C GLU A 38 -4.05 -32.04 26.22
N LEU A 39 -4.00 -33.11 25.40
CA LEU A 39 -3.07 -34.23 25.62
C LEU A 39 -1.62 -33.78 25.60
N LYS A 40 -1.22 -32.92 24.65
CA LYS A 40 0.13 -32.34 24.60
C LYS A 40 0.45 -31.58 25.90
N HIS A 41 -0.50 -30.80 26.39
CA HIS A 41 -0.33 -30.08 27.65
C HIS A 41 -0.16 -31.02 28.84
N ARG A 42 -0.95 -32.11 28.90
CA ARG A 42 -0.83 -33.14 29.93
C ARG A 42 0.49 -33.91 29.83
N ILE A 43 0.98 -34.22 28.63
CA ILE A 43 2.30 -34.88 28.42
C ILE A 43 3.41 -34.02 29.02
N ILE A 44 3.39 -32.70 28.80
CA ILE A 44 4.36 -31.76 29.38
C ILE A 44 4.20 -31.70 30.91
N LYS A 45 2.97 -31.58 31.41
CA LYS A 45 2.68 -31.47 32.85
C LYS A 45 3.15 -32.72 33.64
N TYR A 46 3.06 -33.90 33.04
CA TYR A 46 3.43 -35.18 33.68
C TYR A 46 4.75 -35.75 33.16
N GLN A 47 5.66 -34.89 32.71
CA GLN A 47 6.93 -35.24 32.08
C GLN A 47 7.77 -36.26 32.90
N ASN A 48 7.76 -36.18 34.23
CA ASN A 48 8.51 -37.03 35.14
C ASN A 48 7.62 -38.07 35.85
N SER A 49 6.47 -38.45 35.29
CA SER A 49 5.50 -39.36 35.89
C SER A 49 5.15 -40.52 34.96
N GLY A 50 4.90 -41.70 35.49
CA GLY A 50 4.41 -42.86 34.71
C GLY A 50 3.13 -42.61 33.93
N ARG A 51 2.38 -41.55 34.27
CA ARG A 51 1.19 -41.09 33.50
C ARG A 51 1.52 -40.53 32.12
N ARG A 52 2.73 -40.04 31.89
CA ARG A 52 3.20 -39.52 30.60
C ARG A 52 2.95 -40.52 29.46
N ARG A 53 3.43 -41.77 29.63
CA ARG A 53 3.30 -42.83 28.61
C ARG A 53 1.84 -43.11 28.22
N LYS A 54 0.91 -43.03 29.21
CA LYS A 54 -0.53 -43.17 28.96
C LYS A 54 -1.04 -42.09 28.03
N TYR A 55 -0.70 -40.79 28.27
CA TYR A 55 -1.12 -39.69 27.45
C TYR A 55 -0.46 -39.70 26.06
N GLU A 56 0.79 -40.12 25.95
CA GLU A 56 1.48 -40.32 24.67
C GLU A 56 0.76 -41.36 23.81
N ASN A 57 0.39 -42.51 24.39
CA ASN A 57 -0.34 -43.58 23.69
C ASN A 57 -1.73 -43.08 23.19
N ILE A 58 -2.43 -42.32 24.01
CA ILE A 58 -3.71 -41.69 23.57
C ILE A 58 -3.46 -40.69 22.46
N CYS A 59 -2.42 -39.86 22.57
CA CYS A 59 -2.06 -38.88 21.55
C CYS A 59 -1.75 -39.54 20.20
N VAL A 60 -1.09 -40.69 20.18
CA VAL A 60 -0.85 -41.49 18.96
C VAL A 60 -2.17 -41.91 18.31
N LYS A 61 -3.12 -42.46 19.12
CA LYS A 61 -4.45 -42.83 18.60
C LYS A 61 -5.21 -41.62 18.03
N VAL A 62 -5.20 -40.49 18.75
CA VAL A 62 -5.81 -39.23 18.28
C VAL A 62 -5.16 -38.73 16.99
N ASN A 63 -3.83 -38.83 16.85
CA ASN A 63 -3.15 -38.46 15.62
C ASN A 63 -3.55 -39.32 14.41
N LYS A 64 -3.80 -40.65 14.61
CA LYS A 64 -4.32 -41.51 13.55
C LYS A 64 -5.72 -41.06 13.10
N LEU A 65 -6.63 -40.77 14.05
CA LEU A 65 -7.97 -40.25 13.75
C LEU A 65 -7.90 -38.89 13.06
N VAL A 66 -7.02 -38.00 13.49
CA VAL A 66 -6.80 -36.70 12.83
C VAL A 66 -6.39 -36.89 11.37
N ARG A 67 -5.49 -37.83 11.08
CA ARG A 67 -5.08 -38.13 9.70
C ARG A 67 -6.25 -38.67 8.89
N HIS A 68 -7.00 -39.61 9.41
CA HIS A 68 -8.17 -40.20 8.76
C HIS A 68 -9.18 -39.13 8.39
N TYR A 69 -9.66 -38.32 9.34
CA TYR A 69 -10.64 -37.27 9.07
C TYR A 69 -10.10 -36.12 8.23
N LYS A 70 -8.78 -35.87 8.24
CA LYS A 70 -8.17 -34.94 7.28
C LYS A 70 -8.27 -35.44 5.85
N THR A 71 -8.00 -36.71 5.63
CA THR A 71 -8.11 -37.33 4.29
C THR A 71 -9.57 -37.32 3.85
N GLU A 72 -10.50 -37.74 4.72
CA GLU A 72 -11.95 -37.71 4.44
C GLU A 72 -12.43 -36.30 4.06
N LEU A 73 -12.05 -35.27 4.82
CA LEU A 73 -12.38 -33.88 4.50
C LEU A 73 -11.75 -33.44 3.18
N SER A 74 -10.48 -33.77 2.94
CA SER A 74 -9.80 -33.41 1.70
C SER A 74 -10.45 -34.05 0.49
N THR A 75 -10.89 -35.30 0.59
CA THR A 75 -11.61 -36.01 -0.48
C THR A 75 -12.94 -35.32 -0.75
N ALA A 76 -13.76 -35.06 0.28
CA ALA A 76 -15.04 -34.39 0.16
C ALA A 76 -14.91 -32.97 -0.45
N LEU A 77 -13.85 -32.23 -0.11
CA LEU A 77 -13.57 -30.90 -0.65
C LEU A 77 -13.07 -30.93 -2.10
N SER A 78 -12.44 -32.04 -2.51
CA SER A 78 -11.93 -32.21 -3.89
C SER A 78 -12.99 -32.77 -4.84
N GLU A 79 -14.06 -33.33 -4.31
CA GLU A 79 -15.17 -33.81 -5.09
C GLU A 79 -15.89 -32.62 -5.76
N ASP A 80 -15.92 -32.64 -7.08
CA ASP A 80 -16.51 -31.58 -7.92
C ASP A 80 -15.91 -30.18 -7.69
N ALA A 81 -14.63 -30.13 -7.31
CA ALA A 81 -13.94 -28.86 -7.01
C ALA A 81 -13.90 -27.93 -8.24
N GLY A 82 -14.27 -26.67 -8.02
CA GLY A 82 -14.41 -25.66 -9.07
C GLY A 82 -15.84 -25.50 -9.60
N ASN A 83 -16.74 -26.48 -9.35
CA ASN A 83 -18.13 -26.45 -9.81
C ASN A 83 -19.14 -26.37 -8.68
N LYS A 84 -18.72 -26.66 -7.45
CA LYS A 84 -19.62 -26.76 -6.30
C LYS A 84 -20.21 -25.40 -5.93
N LYS A 85 -21.55 -25.33 -5.80
CA LYS A 85 -22.25 -24.16 -5.30
C LYS A 85 -22.04 -24.04 -3.79
N ARG A 86 -21.59 -22.87 -3.34
CA ARG A 86 -21.27 -22.60 -1.95
C ARG A 86 -22.29 -21.65 -1.31
N GLU A 87 -22.55 -21.87 -0.04
CA GLU A 87 -23.41 -21.00 0.76
C GLU A 87 -22.72 -20.65 2.08
N LEU A 88 -22.69 -19.35 2.39
CA LEU A 88 -22.14 -18.88 3.66
C LEU A 88 -23.18 -19.11 4.76
N ASN A 89 -22.79 -19.91 5.74
CA ASN A 89 -23.65 -20.20 6.87
C ASN A 89 -23.76 -19.01 7.83
N PRO A 90 -24.95 -18.39 7.97
CA PRO A 90 -25.15 -17.24 8.86
C PRO A 90 -24.78 -17.51 10.33
N LEU A 91 -24.93 -18.75 10.80
CA LEU A 91 -24.66 -19.15 12.19
C LEU A 91 -23.16 -19.14 12.54
N VAL A 92 -22.28 -19.07 11.54
CA VAL A 92 -20.83 -19.00 11.76
C VAL A 92 -20.40 -17.57 12.02
N LEU A 93 -21.13 -16.57 11.54
CA LEU A 93 -20.78 -15.16 11.67
C LEU A 93 -20.95 -14.69 13.12
N ASN A 94 -19.93 -14.06 13.65
CA ASN A 94 -19.92 -13.46 14.97
C ASN A 94 -18.98 -12.24 15.01
N ASP A 95 -19.02 -11.48 16.10
CA ASP A 95 -18.27 -10.24 16.26
C ASP A 95 -16.74 -10.41 16.10
N LYS A 96 -16.20 -11.61 16.35
CA LYS A 96 -14.76 -11.90 16.18
C LYS A 96 -14.34 -11.98 14.71
N MET A 97 -15.31 -12.08 13.80
CA MET A 97 -15.07 -12.09 12.36
C MET A 97 -15.24 -10.71 11.73
N VAL A 98 -15.59 -9.71 12.51
CA VAL A 98 -15.69 -8.33 12.05
C VAL A 98 -14.28 -7.73 12.01
N VAL A 99 -13.96 -7.12 10.88
CA VAL A 99 -12.73 -6.35 10.69
C VAL A 99 -13.08 -4.94 10.28
N SER A 100 -12.24 -3.98 10.64
CA SER A 100 -12.39 -2.60 10.20
C SER A 100 -11.47 -2.32 9.03
N LEU A 101 -11.95 -1.55 8.07
CA LEU A 101 -11.19 -0.94 7.00
C LEU A 101 -11.37 0.58 7.07
N PHE A 102 -10.36 1.32 6.63
CA PHE A 102 -10.53 2.75 6.39
C PHE A 102 -11.43 2.97 5.17
N GLU A 103 -12.15 4.07 5.19
CA GLU A 103 -12.92 4.54 4.05
C GLU A 103 -12.05 4.61 2.78
N SER A 104 -12.64 4.31 1.65
CA SER A 104 -11.96 4.24 0.35
C SER A 104 -12.90 4.64 -0.78
N SER A 105 -12.37 4.88 -1.97
CA SER A 105 -13.18 5.13 -3.16
C SER A 105 -14.20 4.00 -3.41
N LEU A 106 -13.84 2.75 -3.13
CA LEU A 106 -14.75 1.60 -3.25
C LEU A 106 -15.91 1.69 -2.24
N THR A 107 -15.61 1.95 -0.96
CA THR A 107 -16.66 2.03 0.07
C THR A 107 -17.60 3.21 -0.15
N ARG A 108 -17.09 4.34 -0.64
CA ARG A 108 -17.89 5.51 -1.04
C ARG A 108 -18.72 5.24 -2.30
N ALA A 109 -18.16 4.53 -3.30
CA ALA A 109 -18.91 4.13 -4.49
C ALA A 109 -20.09 3.21 -4.15
N ILE A 110 -19.91 2.30 -3.18
CA ILE A 110 -21.00 1.44 -2.65
C ILE A 110 -22.01 2.27 -1.84
N GLY A 111 -21.58 3.37 -1.22
CA GLY A 111 -22.41 4.17 -0.32
C GLY A 111 -22.47 3.63 1.11
N ILE A 112 -21.39 2.99 1.59
CA ILE A 112 -21.31 2.48 2.95
C ILE A 112 -21.07 3.65 3.92
N PRO A 113 -21.97 3.88 4.89
CA PRO A 113 -21.75 4.91 5.89
C PRO A 113 -20.54 4.58 6.78
N THR A 114 -19.79 5.60 7.19
CA THR A 114 -18.71 5.43 8.16
C THR A 114 -19.24 4.90 9.48
N ASN A 115 -18.41 4.13 10.18
CA ASN A 115 -18.72 3.48 11.46
C ASN A 115 -19.91 2.46 11.39
N SER A 116 -20.30 2.03 10.20
CA SER A 116 -21.33 1.01 10.01
C SER A 116 -20.74 -0.35 9.64
N LEU A 117 -21.44 -1.42 10.03
CA LEU A 117 -21.17 -2.78 9.56
C LEU A 117 -21.96 -3.01 8.26
N THR A 118 -21.26 -3.43 7.22
CA THR A 118 -21.86 -3.78 5.93
C THR A 118 -21.73 -5.27 5.64
N ASP A 119 -22.68 -5.80 4.88
CA ASP A 119 -22.59 -7.10 4.24
C ASP A 119 -22.43 -7.00 2.70
N ASP A 120 -22.32 -5.80 2.14
CA ASP A 120 -22.04 -5.62 0.71
C ASP A 120 -20.67 -6.21 0.28
N LEU A 121 -19.72 -6.22 1.21
CA LEU A 121 -18.38 -6.77 1.02
C LEU A 121 -18.07 -7.84 2.06
N ILE A 122 -17.47 -8.95 1.63
CA ILE A 122 -17.00 -10.02 2.50
C ILE A 122 -15.56 -10.36 2.12
N ILE A 123 -14.67 -10.44 3.12
CA ILE A 123 -13.30 -10.92 2.93
C ILE A 123 -13.27 -12.43 3.19
N LEU A 124 -12.86 -13.21 2.20
CA LEU A 124 -12.65 -14.63 2.32
C LEU A 124 -11.16 -14.92 2.58
N ASN A 125 -10.88 -15.63 3.70
CA ASN A 125 -9.56 -16.14 4.02
C ASN A 125 -9.46 -17.60 3.56
N VAL A 126 -8.40 -17.94 2.84
CA VAL A 126 -8.24 -19.25 2.21
C VAL A 126 -7.54 -20.22 3.17
N PHE A 127 -8.26 -21.23 3.66
CA PHE A 127 -7.68 -22.42 4.32
C PHE A 127 -7.52 -23.58 3.34
N PHE A 128 -8.56 -23.84 2.53
CA PHE A 128 -8.54 -24.89 1.51
C PHE A 128 -8.79 -24.26 0.14
N PHE A 129 -7.87 -24.51 -0.77
CA PHE A 129 -7.89 -23.92 -2.10
C PHE A 129 -9.11 -24.34 -2.92
N GLN A 130 -9.56 -25.59 -2.76
CA GLN A 130 -10.72 -26.11 -3.48
C GLN A 130 -11.97 -25.28 -3.24
N VAL A 131 -12.27 -24.93 -1.99
CA VAL A 131 -13.43 -24.09 -1.65
C VAL A 131 -13.27 -22.67 -2.19
N PHE A 132 -12.06 -22.15 -2.16
CA PHE A 132 -11.78 -20.84 -2.74
C PHE A 132 -11.97 -20.86 -4.27
N HIS A 133 -11.55 -21.94 -4.93
CA HIS A 133 -11.75 -22.15 -6.36
C HIS A 133 -13.24 -22.16 -6.73
N ASP A 134 -14.07 -22.91 -5.97
CA ASP A 134 -15.51 -22.89 -6.13
C ASP A 134 -16.09 -21.47 -6.00
N ALA A 135 -15.68 -20.75 -4.95
CA ALA A 135 -16.15 -19.40 -4.69
C ALA A 135 -15.74 -18.39 -5.77
N VAL A 136 -14.53 -18.51 -6.34
CA VAL A 136 -14.07 -17.64 -7.45
C VAL A 136 -14.85 -17.92 -8.73
N ASN A 137 -15.10 -19.19 -9.06
CA ASN A 137 -15.78 -19.56 -10.30
C ASN A 137 -17.29 -19.29 -10.27
N ASN A 138 -17.94 -19.65 -9.16
CA ASN A 138 -19.41 -19.67 -9.09
C ASN A 138 -19.98 -18.59 -8.16
N GLY A 139 -19.13 -17.94 -7.38
CA GLY A 139 -19.58 -17.14 -6.25
C GLY A 139 -20.04 -18.00 -5.08
N PHE A 140 -20.69 -17.38 -4.12
CA PHE A 140 -21.41 -18.05 -3.04
C PHE A 140 -22.67 -17.25 -2.67
N THR A 141 -23.62 -17.89 -2.00
CA THR A 141 -24.84 -17.22 -1.53
C THR A 141 -24.75 -16.93 -0.03
N TYR A 142 -25.33 -15.79 0.37
CA TYR A 142 -25.50 -15.41 1.77
C TYR A 142 -26.80 -14.64 1.92
N LYS A 143 -27.69 -15.09 2.81
CA LYS A 143 -29.03 -14.50 3.00
C LYS A 143 -29.84 -14.34 1.70
N GLY A 144 -29.69 -15.30 0.78
CA GLY A 144 -30.38 -15.26 -0.52
C GLY A 144 -29.71 -14.39 -1.60
N GLU A 145 -28.71 -13.60 -1.25
CA GLU A 145 -27.95 -12.78 -2.18
C GLU A 145 -26.70 -13.52 -2.69
N LYS A 146 -26.36 -13.34 -3.96
CA LYS A 146 -25.17 -13.90 -4.57
C LYS A 146 -23.98 -12.97 -4.39
N TYR A 147 -22.84 -13.52 -4.01
CA TYR A 147 -21.55 -12.84 -3.91
C TYR A 147 -20.59 -13.35 -4.98
N ILE A 148 -19.95 -12.42 -5.66
CA ILE A 148 -18.97 -12.69 -6.71
C ILE A 148 -17.58 -12.22 -6.26
N PHE A 149 -16.53 -12.82 -6.83
CA PHE A 149 -15.17 -12.36 -6.62
C PHE A 149 -14.99 -10.95 -7.18
N LEU A 150 -14.51 -10.03 -6.36
CA LEU A 150 -14.23 -8.67 -6.78
C LEU A 150 -12.75 -8.50 -7.13
N THR A 151 -11.88 -8.72 -6.15
CA THR A 151 -10.44 -8.47 -6.33
C THR A 151 -9.60 -9.06 -5.20
N ALA A 152 -8.29 -9.15 -5.48
CA ALA A 152 -7.27 -9.41 -4.49
C ALA A 152 -5.95 -8.79 -4.94
N SER A 153 -5.34 -7.92 -4.13
CA SER A 153 -3.97 -7.44 -4.41
C SER A 153 -2.93 -8.54 -4.22
N ALA A 154 -1.75 -8.38 -4.80
CA ALA A 154 -0.65 -9.34 -4.63
C ALA A 154 -0.30 -9.60 -3.15
N GLY A 155 -0.37 -8.56 -2.30
CA GLY A 155 -0.18 -8.69 -0.85
C GLY A 155 -1.32 -9.45 -0.16
N GLN A 156 -2.56 -9.29 -0.60
CA GLN A 156 -3.71 -10.03 -0.12
C GLN A 156 -3.63 -11.50 -0.53
N ILE A 157 -3.27 -11.81 -1.77
CA ILE A 157 -3.08 -13.18 -2.25
C ILE A 157 -2.00 -13.90 -1.44
N ARG A 158 -0.86 -13.26 -1.18
CA ARG A 158 0.19 -13.82 -0.31
C ARG A 158 -0.31 -14.14 1.10
N LYS A 159 -1.24 -13.34 1.63
CA LYS A 159 -1.91 -13.57 2.91
C LYS A 159 -3.15 -14.47 2.80
N LYS A 160 -3.39 -15.05 1.63
CA LYS A 160 -4.56 -15.88 1.31
C LYS A 160 -5.89 -15.16 1.59
N ARG A 161 -6.05 -13.93 1.13
CA ARG A 161 -7.25 -13.11 1.29
C ARG A 161 -7.77 -12.64 -0.06
N ALA A 162 -9.09 -12.64 -0.20
CA ALA A 162 -9.77 -12.08 -1.37
C ALA A 162 -11.05 -11.36 -0.93
N VAL A 163 -11.46 -10.37 -1.72
CA VAL A 163 -12.66 -9.58 -1.47
C VAL A 163 -13.75 -10.07 -2.42
N PHE A 164 -14.91 -10.35 -1.86
CA PHE A 164 -16.15 -10.67 -2.57
C PHE A 164 -17.16 -9.56 -2.36
N ILE A 165 -17.95 -9.32 -3.37
CA ILE A 165 -18.98 -8.28 -3.37
C ILE A 165 -20.34 -8.89 -3.73
N LYS A 166 -21.40 -8.36 -3.15
CA LYS A 166 -22.77 -8.68 -3.53
C LYS A 166 -22.97 -8.36 -5.02
N GLU A 167 -23.48 -9.32 -5.81
CA GLU A 167 -23.60 -9.14 -7.27
C GLU A 167 -24.49 -7.96 -7.65
N SER A 168 -25.58 -7.74 -6.91
CA SER A 168 -26.47 -6.58 -7.09
C SER A 168 -25.73 -5.26 -6.84
N THR A 169 -24.91 -5.18 -5.80
CA THR A 169 -24.08 -4.01 -5.50
C THR A 169 -23.03 -3.78 -6.58
N TYR A 170 -22.35 -4.83 -7.06
CA TYR A 170 -21.37 -4.71 -8.12
C TYR A 170 -21.96 -4.12 -9.40
N LYS A 171 -23.08 -4.65 -9.87
CA LYS A 171 -23.79 -4.14 -11.07
C LYS A 171 -24.16 -2.66 -10.97
N ARG A 172 -24.43 -2.17 -9.76
CA ARG A 172 -24.78 -0.77 -9.52
C ARG A 172 -23.56 0.15 -9.60
N ILE A 173 -22.36 -0.33 -9.20
CA ILE A 173 -21.16 0.52 -9.10
C ILE A 173 -20.12 0.24 -10.19
N GLU A 174 -20.27 -0.81 -10.99
CA GLU A 174 -19.29 -1.30 -11.96
C GLU A 174 -18.78 -0.18 -12.87
N GLN A 175 -19.69 0.55 -13.51
CA GLN A 175 -19.33 1.65 -14.41
C GLN A 175 -18.52 2.74 -13.71
N LYS A 176 -18.85 3.05 -12.46
CA LYS A 176 -18.14 4.06 -11.65
C LYS A 176 -16.72 3.62 -11.30
N ILE A 177 -16.53 2.39 -10.83
CA ILE A 177 -15.21 1.90 -10.43
C ILE A 177 -14.33 1.50 -11.63
N MET A 178 -14.94 1.17 -12.77
CA MET A 178 -14.28 0.81 -14.02
C MET A 178 -14.13 1.98 -15.00
N CYS A 179 -14.58 3.18 -14.63
CA CYS A 179 -14.64 4.33 -15.54
C CYS A 179 -15.31 3.97 -16.87
N GLY A 180 -16.42 3.23 -16.80
CA GLY A 180 -17.18 2.77 -17.95
C GLY A 180 -16.47 1.75 -18.85
N LEU A 181 -15.27 1.27 -18.48
CA LEU A 181 -14.57 0.23 -19.20
C LEU A 181 -15.17 -1.15 -18.85
N THR A 182 -15.48 -1.94 -19.85
CA THR A 182 -16.04 -3.28 -19.67
C THR A 182 -14.98 -4.37 -19.83
N VAL A 183 -15.22 -5.54 -19.24
CA VAL A 183 -14.35 -6.71 -19.41
C VAL A 183 -14.32 -7.16 -20.88
N ASP A 184 -15.44 -7.02 -21.61
CA ASP A 184 -15.54 -7.37 -23.03
C ASP A 184 -14.68 -6.43 -23.89
N GLU A 185 -14.66 -5.12 -23.61
CA GLU A 185 -13.75 -4.17 -24.28
C GLU A 185 -12.29 -4.55 -24.03
N ILE A 186 -11.93 -4.90 -22.78
CA ILE A 186 -10.58 -5.35 -22.44
C ILE A 186 -10.20 -6.62 -23.21
N ASN A 187 -11.11 -7.59 -23.28
CA ASN A 187 -10.88 -8.86 -23.98
C ASN A 187 -10.77 -8.63 -25.51
N ALA A 188 -11.62 -7.80 -26.08
CA ALA A 188 -11.58 -7.44 -27.51
C ALA A 188 -10.27 -6.72 -27.88
N ALA A 189 -9.68 -5.96 -26.97
CA ALA A 189 -8.38 -5.28 -27.14
C ALA A 189 -7.15 -6.17 -26.78
N GLY A 190 -7.32 -7.50 -26.74
CA GLY A 190 -6.24 -8.46 -26.50
C GLY A 190 -6.08 -8.93 -25.05
N GLY A 191 -7.00 -8.56 -24.17
CA GLY A 191 -7.03 -9.01 -22.79
C GLY A 191 -5.95 -8.39 -21.90
N ILE A 192 -5.97 -8.76 -20.64
CA ILE A 192 -5.00 -8.33 -19.62
C ILE A 192 -4.63 -9.50 -18.71
N ASN A 193 -3.42 -9.49 -18.17
CA ASN A 193 -3.06 -10.43 -17.11
C ASN A 193 -4.01 -10.25 -15.90
N PRO A 194 -4.75 -11.29 -15.48
CA PRO A 194 -5.74 -11.19 -14.41
C PRO A 194 -5.15 -10.68 -13.09
N ASN A 195 -3.90 -11.04 -12.77
CA ASN A 195 -3.24 -10.56 -11.54
C ASN A 195 -2.99 -9.05 -11.58
N LYS A 196 -2.60 -8.50 -12.74
CA LYS A 196 -2.45 -7.05 -12.93
C LYS A 196 -3.79 -6.34 -12.82
N PHE A 197 -4.82 -6.87 -13.49
CA PHE A 197 -6.17 -6.31 -13.42
C PHE A 197 -6.70 -6.28 -11.98
N CYS A 198 -6.64 -7.42 -11.28
CA CYS A 198 -7.04 -7.48 -9.87
C CYS A 198 -6.24 -6.52 -8.99
N ALA A 199 -4.93 -6.37 -9.23
CA ALA A 199 -4.11 -5.43 -8.49
C ALA A 199 -4.53 -3.96 -8.72
N TYR A 200 -4.88 -3.60 -9.96
CA TYR A 200 -5.34 -2.25 -10.28
C TYR A 200 -6.72 -1.96 -9.69
N LEU A 201 -7.65 -2.92 -9.76
CA LEU A 201 -8.96 -2.79 -9.15
C LEU A 201 -8.88 -2.71 -7.61
N ALA A 202 -7.93 -3.45 -7.00
CA ALA A 202 -7.70 -3.42 -5.56
C ALA A 202 -7.27 -2.04 -5.02
N LEU A 203 -6.74 -1.16 -5.88
CA LEU A 203 -6.37 0.21 -5.49
C LEU A 203 -7.58 1.02 -5.04
N MET A 204 -8.77 0.73 -5.56
CA MET A 204 -10.02 1.38 -5.14
C MET A 204 -10.39 1.08 -3.68
N GLY A 205 -9.89 -0.02 -3.13
CA GLY A 205 -10.03 -0.38 -1.71
C GLY A 205 -8.93 0.17 -0.80
N SER A 206 -8.02 1.00 -1.30
CA SER A 206 -7.02 1.70 -0.49
C SER A 206 -7.68 2.82 0.32
N ALA A 207 -7.20 3.03 1.55
CA ALA A 207 -7.63 4.17 2.37
C ALA A 207 -7.40 5.49 1.62
N THR A 208 -8.44 6.27 1.43
CA THR A 208 -8.38 7.51 0.66
C THR A 208 -9.38 8.55 1.15
N ASP A 209 -8.97 9.81 1.08
CA ASP A 209 -9.86 10.97 1.19
C ASP A 209 -10.26 11.45 -0.20
N VAL A 210 -11.43 12.07 -0.32
CA VAL A 210 -11.89 12.69 -1.58
C VAL A 210 -10.99 13.88 -1.92
N TRP A 211 -10.63 14.00 -3.19
CA TRP A 211 -9.94 15.18 -3.69
C TRP A 211 -10.97 16.18 -4.23
N GLU A 212 -11.46 17.01 -3.32
CA GLU A 212 -12.35 18.09 -3.68
C GLU A 212 -11.64 19.13 -4.57
N GLY A 213 -12.36 19.64 -5.56
CA GLY A 213 -11.85 20.66 -6.48
C GLY A 213 -10.98 20.12 -7.63
N PHE A 214 -10.78 18.80 -7.74
CA PHE A 214 -10.12 18.23 -8.91
C PHE A 214 -11.02 18.32 -10.15
N ASP A 215 -10.46 18.84 -11.23
CA ASP A 215 -11.12 18.95 -12.53
C ASP A 215 -10.37 18.11 -13.56
N ILE A 216 -11.01 17.04 -14.04
CA ILE A 216 -10.41 16.13 -15.03
C ILE A 216 -10.19 16.79 -16.38
N ASP A 217 -10.95 17.86 -16.72
CA ASP A 217 -10.79 18.57 -17.98
C ASP A 217 -9.48 19.36 -18.05
N LYS A 218 -8.92 19.71 -16.88
CA LYS A 218 -7.62 20.38 -16.74
C LYS A 218 -6.43 19.42 -16.61
N ALA A 219 -6.65 18.16 -16.96
CA ALA A 219 -5.63 17.13 -16.87
C ALA A 219 -5.24 16.61 -18.25
N ILE A 220 -3.94 16.33 -18.42
CA ILE A 220 -3.38 15.62 -19.57
C ILE A 220 -2.50 14.46 -19.10
N VAL A 221 -2.23 13.51 -20.00
CA VAL A 221 -1.32 12.39 -19.76
C VAL A 221 -0.22 12.39 -20.82
N VAL A 222 1.03 12.51 -20.40
CA VAL A 222 2.19 12.57 -21.29
C VAL A 222 2.99 11.27 -21.24
N GLU A 223 3.87 11.05 -22.20
CA GLU A 223 4.83 9.92 -22.16
C GLU A 223 5.74 10.03 -20.95
N ASP A 224 6.30 8.89 -20.52
CA ASP A 224 7.32 8.87 -19.48
C ASP A 224 8.66 9.37 -20.03
N TRP A 225 9.36 10.17 -19.24
CA TRP A 225 10.73 10.53 -19.56
C TRP A 225 11.66 9.37 -19.21
N GLU A 226 12.31 8.81 -20.22
CA GLU A 226 13.12 7.61 -20.09
C GLU A 226 14.56 7.86 -20.56
N THR A 227 15.50 7.19 -19.92
CA THR A 227 16.92 7.17 -20.34
C THR A 227 17.41 5.73 -20.48
N ALA A 228 18.05 5.42 -21.61
CA ALA A 228 18.73 4.15 -21.79
C ALA A 228 20.05 4.14 -21.01
N VAL A 229 20.24 3.14 -20.16
CA VAL A 229 21.44 2.96 -19.34
C VAL A 229 22.09 1.64 -19.74
N PRO A 230 23.35 1.66 -20.24
CA PRO A 230 24.07 0.43 -20.54
C PRO A 230 24.45 -0.30 -19.24
N GLY A 231 24.28 -1.60 -19.20
CA GLY A 231 24.59 -2.40 -18.03
C GLY A 231 24.74 -3.88 -18.31
N LEU A 232 25.24 -4.60 -17.31
CA LEU A 232 25.24 -6.06 -17.31
C LEU A 232 23.96 -6.56 -16.66
N VAL A 233 23.18 -7.32 -17.43
CA VAL A 233 21.90 -7.85 -16.98
C VAL A 233 21.91 -9.37 -17.04
N ASP A 234 21.38 -9.99 -16.00
CA ASP A 234 21.16 -11.44 -15.98
C ASP A 234 19.82 -11.75 -16.65
N HIS A 235 19.87 -12.40 -17.82
CA HIS A 235 18.68 -12.87 -18.53
C HIS A 235 18.39 -14.32 -18.19
N ILE A 236 17.13 -14.63 -17.94
CA ILE A 236 16.65 -16.01 -17.85
C ILE A 236 16.08 -16.41 -19.21
N ASN A 237 16.71 -17.40 -19.87
CA ASN A 237 16.26 -17.91 -21.14
C ASN A 237 15.06 -18.90 -20.97
N GLU A 238 14.50 -19.37 -22.08
CA GLU A 238 13.38 -20.32 -22.08
C GLU A 238 13.68 -21.66 -21.38
N LYS A 239 14.97 -21.99 -21.20
CA LYS A 239 15.44 -23.19 -20.47
C LYS A 239 15.71 -22.90 -18.99
N PHE A 240 15.33 -21.72 -18.48
CA PHE A 240 15.60 -21.25 -17.13
C PHE A 240 17.10 -21.14 -16.77
N GLU A 241 17.96 -21.01 -17.77
CA GLU A 241 19.39 -20.78 -17.56
C GLU A 241 19.63 -19.28 -17.45
N ILE A 242 20.45 -18.87 -16.47
CA ILE A 242 20.85 -17.49 -16.29
C ILE A 242 22.03 -17.19 -17.22
N LYS A 243 21.86 -16.23 -18.12
CA LYS A 243 22.92 -15.71 -18.99
C LYS A 243 23.13 -14.23 -18.72
N ARG A 244 24.35 -13.87 -18.38
CA ARG A 244 24.76 -12.47 -18.22
C ARG A 244 25.18 -11.92 -19.58
N GLY A 245 24.63 -10.77 -19.94
CA GLY A 245 24.94 -10.06 -21.16
C GLY A 245 24.95 -8.55 -20.95
N SER A 246 25.70 -7.83 -21.77
CA SER A 246 25.60 -6.38 -21.84
C SER A 246 24.35 -6.02 -22.64
N THR A 247 23.51 -5.15 -22.06
CA THR A 247 22.31 -4.63 -22.70
C THR A 247 22.03 -3.23 -22.23
N GLU A 248 21.25 -2.48 -22.99
CA GLU A 248 20.68 -1.22 -22.53
C GLU A 248 19.37 -1.51 -21.78
N THR A 249 19.27 -0.94 -20.57
CA THR A 249 18.06 -0.98 -19.76
C THR A 249 17.47 0.41 -19.74
N VAL A 250 16.21 0.51 -20.14
CA VAL A 250 15.46 1.78 -20.09
C VAL A 250 15.02 2.03 -18.65
N VAL A 251 15.35 3.19 -18.12
CA VAL A 251 15.01 3.63 -16.78
C VAL A 251 14.11 4.87 -16.89
N PRO A 252 12.86 4.80 -16.44
CA PRO A 252 11.97 5.97 -16.40
C PRO A 252 12.34 6.87 -15.22
N HIS A 253 12.48 8.18 -15.47
CA HIS A 253 12.75 9.18 -14.43
C HIS A 253 11.49 9.56 -13.64
N MET A 254 10.33 9.42 -14.26
CA MET A 254 9.04 9.85 -13.70
C MET A 254 8.12 8.65 -13.39
N ASP A 255 8.68 7.45 -13.09
CA ASP A 255 7.85 6.28 -12.85
C ASP A 255 6.85 6.50 -11.72
N GLY A 256 5.56 6.51 -12.09
CA GLY A 256 4.46 6.77 -11.17
C GLY A 256 4.41 8.19 -10.60
N CYS A 257 5.12 9.16 -11.20
CA CYS A 257 5.14 10.56 -10.77
C CYS A 257 4.69 11.48 -11.90
N GLY A 258 3.97 12.53 -11.56
CA GLY A 258 3.55 13.62 -12.44
C GLY A 258 3.61 14.95 -11.70
N ILE A 259 3.23 16.03 -12.36
CA ILE A 259 3.28 17.40 -11.81
C ILE A 259 1.90 18.05 -11.77
N MET A 260 1.72 19.01 -10.87
CA MET A 260 0.48 19.77 -10.74
C MET A 260 0.73 21.18 -10.21
N LEU A 261 -0.21 22.09 -10.50
CA LEU A 261 -0.21 23.47 -9.99
C LEU A 261 -0.89 23.62 -8.63
N ASP A 262 -1.56 22.60 -8.12
CA ASP A 262 -2.27 22.65 -6.85
C ASP A 262 -1.41 22.16 -5.67
N LYS A 263 -1.40 22.91 -4.58
CA LYS A 263 -0.81 22.48 -3.31
C LYS A 263 -1.84 21.77 -2.44
N PRO A 264 -1.40 20.86 -1.57
CA PRO A 264 -0.07 20.26 -1.43
C PRO A 264 0.14 19.08 -2.39
N THR A 265 1.39 18.65 -2.55
CA THR A 265 1.79 17.37 -3.18
C THR A 265 0.97 16.21 -2.63
N ARG A 266 0.49 15.30 -3.52
CA ARG A 266 -0.45 14.22 -3.15
C ARG A 266 -0.15 12.92 -3.85
N MET A 267 -0.37 11.83 -3.14
CA MET A 267 -0.43 10.50 -3.74
C MET A 267 -1.88 10.17 -4.12
N VAL A 268 -2.18 10.26 -5.40
CA VAL A 268 -3.53 10.24 -5.95
C VAL A 268 -4.03 8.86 -6.34
N ARG A 269 -5.37 8.73 -6.36
CA ARG A 269 -6.10 7.55 -6.84
C ARG A 269 -7.33 8.00 -7.61
N LEU A 270 -7.37 7.63 -8.90
CA LEU A 270 -8.54 7.69 -9.76
C LEU A 270 -8.74 6.28 -10.35
N PRO A 271 -9.87 5.99 -11.02
CA PRO A 271 -10.01 4.73 -11.74
C PRO A 271 -8.83 4.51 -12.70
N PHE A 272 -8.02 3.48 -12.41
CA PHE A 272 -6.83 3.09 -13.16
C PHE A 272 -5.68 4.12 -13.25
N ILE A 273 -5.77 5.24 -12.54
CA ILE A 273 -4.67 6.19 -12.37
C ILE A 273 -4.21 6.17 -10.93
N LYS A 274 -2.90 5.98 -10.73
CA LYS A 274 -2.27 6.02 -9.41
C LYS A 274 -0.89 6.65 -9.51
N GLY A 275 -0.48 7.35 -8.47
CA GLY A 275 0.90 7.85 -8.37
C GLY A 275 0.99 9.11 -7.55
N LEU A 276 2.15 9.70 -7.57
CA LEU A 276 2.46 10.96 -6.92
C LEU A 276 2.21 12.10 -7.91
N LEU A 277 1.46 13.12 -7.51
CA LEU A 277 1.45 14.42 -8.18
C LEU A 277 2.18 15.41 -7.29
N VAL A 278 3.29 15.94 -7.80
CA VAL A 278 4.13 16.90 -7.09
C VAL A 278 3.75 18.31 -7.55
N TYR A 279 3.58 19.21 -6.58
CA TYR A 279 3.44 20.62 -6.91
C TYR A 279 4.72 21.12 -7.58
N PHE A 280 4.60 21.68 -8.78
CA PHE A 280 5.66 22.36 -9.48
C PHE A 280 5.06 23.50 -10.31
N PRO A 281 5.59 24.73 -10.23
CA PRO A 281 5.04 25.89 -10.95
C PRO A 281 5.43 25.88 -12.44
N PHE A 282 4.96 24.85 -13.17
CA PHE A 282 5.31 24.67 -14.58
C PHE A 282 4.72 25.76 -15.48
N ASP A 283 3.67 26.43 -15.07
CA ASP A 283 3.14 27.60 -15.75
C ASP A 283 4.11 28.80 -15.70
N GLU A 284 4.81 29.01 -14.57
CA GLU A 284 5.88 29.99 -14.45
C GLU A 284 7.07 29.59 -15.33
N PHE A 285 7.44 28.29 -15.33
CA PHE A 285 8.50 27.77 -16.20
C PHE A 285 8.19 28.03 -17.68
N ILE A 286 6.95 27.77 -18.14
CA ILE A 286 6.54 28.01 -19.53
C ILE A 286 6.63 29.49 -19.87
N ARG A 287 6.16 30.39 -18.99
CA ARG A 287 6.24 31.83 -19.21
C ARG A 287 7.68 32.32 -19.28
N GLU A 288 8.56 31.83 -18.45
CA GLU A 288 9.97 32.28 -18.37
C GLU A 288 10.87 31.65 -19.45
N LYS A 289 10.66 30.38 -19.78
CA LYS A 289 11.59 29.59 -20.61
C LYS A 289 11.04 29.27 -22.00
N CYS A 290 9.72 29.23 -22.18
CA CYS A 290 9.09 28.82 -23.45
C CYS A 290 8.42 29.98 -24.21
N GLY A 291 8.57 31.21 -23.75
CA GLY A 291 7.97 32.39 -24.41
C GLY A 291 6.46 32.56 -24.17
N GLY A 292 5.90 31.93 -23.14
CA GLY A 292 4.52 32.13 -22.66
C GLY A 292 3.50 31.08 -23.03
N GLU A 293 3.76 30.23 -24.02
CA GLU A 293 2.90 29.11 -24.41
C GLU A 293 3.75 27.93 -24.92
N VAL A 294 3.27 26.73 -24.74
CA VAL A 294 3.87 25.52 -25.29
C VAL A 294 2.80 24.48 -25.60
N ALA A 295 2.96 23.76 -26.70
CA ALA A 295 2.11 22.63 -27.05
C ALA A 295 2.80 21.31 -26.67
N VAL A 296 2.11 20.49 -25.87
CA VAL A 296 2.57 19.16 -25.45
C VAL A 296 1.73 18.09 -26.12
N THR A 297 2.37 17.02 -26.57
CA THR A 297 1.66 15.88 -27.16
C THR A 297 1.34 14.86 -26.06
N ASP A 298 0.10 14.42 -25.96
CA ASP A 298 -0.32 13.38 -25.04
C ASP A 298 0.08 11.98 -25.53
N ILE A 299 -0.14 10.94 -24.69
CA ILE A 299 0.17 9.54 -25.01
C ILE A 299 -0.63 8.97 -26.19
N TYR A 300 -1.62 9.67 -26.70
CA TYR A 300 -2.45 9.28 -27.85
C TYR A 300 -2.14 10.08 -29.11
N GLY A 301 -1.21 11.05 -29.03
CA GLY A 301 -0.77 11.89 -30.14
C GLY A 301 -1.56 13.19 -30.31
N GLU A 302 -2.49 13.52 -29.40
CA GLU A 302 -3.19 14.79 -29.41
C GLU A 302 -2.31 15.90 -28.81
N LYS A 303 -2.36 17.12 -29.41
CA LYS A 303 -1.60 18.28 -28.94
C LYS A 303 -2.45 19.16 -28.04
N HIS A 304 -1.91 19.54 -26.91
CA HIS A 304 -2.53 20.38 -25.91
C HIS A 304 -1.71 21.65 -25.69
N LYS A 305 -2.34 22.81 -25.79
CA LYS A 305 -1.74 24.09 -25.42
C LYS A 305 -1.87 24.30 -23.92
N VAL A 306 -0.76 24.21 -23.21
CA VAL A 306 -0.76 24.06 -21.74
C VAL A 306 -1.39 25.25 -21.03
N ILE A 307 -1.07 26.48 -21.45
CA ILE A 307 -1.60 27.70 -20.82
C ILE A 307 -3.01 28.04 -21.32
N GLU A 308 -3.24 27.98 -22.66
CA GLU A 308 -4.55 28.29 -23.26
C GLU A 308 -5.66 27.34 -22.75
N GLU A 309 -5.36 26.05 -22.58
CA GLU A 309 -6.29 25.03 -22.07
C GLU A 309 -6.35 25.00 -20.52
N ASP A 310 -5.65 25.89 -19.82
CA ASP A 310 -5.56 25.92 -18.35
C ASP A 310 -5.23 24.55 -17.75
N VAL A 311 -4.21 23.87 -18.31
CA VAL A 311 -3.74 22.57 -17.81
C VAL A 311 -3.16 22.75 -16.42
N ARG A 312 -3.69 22.00 -15.45
CA ARG A 312 -3.28 22.05 -14.05
C ARG A 312 -2.63 20.76 -13.55
N TYR A 313 -2.91 19.65 -14.24
CA TYR A 313 -2.46 18.31 -13.85
C TYR A 313 -1.83 17.60 -15.04
N ILE A 314 -0.56 17.27 -14.94
CA ILE A 314 0.17 16.51 -15.96
C ILE A 314 0.53 15.16 -15.36
N PHE A 315 -0.21 14.13 -15.77
CA PHE A 315 0.08 12.73 -15.46
C PHE A 315 1.08 12.17 -16.45
N THR A 316 1.81 11.13 -16.04
CA THR A 316 2.64 10.34 -16.94
C THR A 316 1.96 9.02 -17.28
N LYS A 317 2.35 8.41 -18.39
CA LYS A 317 1.83 7.13 -18.88
C LYS A 317 1.93 6.01 -17.84
N SER A 318 3.05 5.97 -17.10
CA SER A 318 3.26 5.01 -16.01
C SER A 318 2.20 5.13 -14.90
N GLN A 319 1.59 6.29 -14.71
CA GLN A 319 0.49 6.48 -13.77
C GLN A 319 -0.83 5.89 -14.28
N PHE A 320 -1.07 5.89 -15.59
CA PHE A 320 -2.33 5.46 -16.21
C PHE A 320 -2.27 3.98 -16.64
N LYS A 321 -2.66 3.09 -15.73
CA LYS A 321 -2.42 1.64 -15.85
C LYS A 321 -3.20 0.92 -16.96
N LEU A 322 -4.36 1.42 -17.36
CA LEU A 322 -5.19 0.83 -18.42
C LEU A 322 -5.33 1.74 -19.66
N TYR A 323 -4.39 2.66 -19.88
CA TYR A 323 -4.45 3.64 -20.97
C TYR A 323 -4.76 3.02 -22.33
N LYS A 324 -4.18 1.86 -22.65
CA LYS A 324 -4.32 1.19 -23.95
C LYS A 324 -5.73 0.66 -24.27
N TYR A 325 -6.64 0.64 -23.27
CA TYR A 325 -8.02 0.21 -23.46
C TYR A 325 -8.99 1.37 -23.65
N PHE A 326 -8.52 2.59 -23.53
CA PHE A 326 -9.27 3.79 -23.88
C PHE A 326 -8.83 4.29 -25.26
N HIS A 327 -9.77 4.75 -26.08
CA HIS A 327 -9.49 5.19 -27.45
C HIS A 327 -8.56 6.42 -27.47
N ASN A 328 -8.80 7.39 -26.61
CA ASN A 328 -7.99 8.57 -26.39
C ASN A 328 -8.26 9.16 -24.98
N TRP A 329 -7.52 10.22 -24.63
CA TRP A 329 -7.67 10.87 -23.35
C TRP A 329 -9.06 11.53 -23.16
N ASN A 330 -9.64 12.10 -24.21
CA ASN A 330 -10.97 12.69 -24.19
C ASN A 330 -12.05 11.61 -23.91
N CYS A 331 -11.89 10.40 -24.40
CA CYS A 331 -12.76 9.27 -24.07
C CYS A 331 -12.72 8.94 -22.57
N TYR A 332 -11.53 8.90 -21.95
CA TYR A 332 -11.41 8.69 -20.51
C TYR A 332 -12.07 9.84 -19.73
N LYS A 333 -11.80 11.11 -20.07
CA LYS A 333 -12.42 12.29 -19.43
C LYS A 333 -13.95 12.25 -19.50
N ALA A 334 -14.48 11.94 -20.69
CA ALA A 334 -15.93 11.86 -20.90
C ALA A 334 -16.57 10.77 -20.04
N ARG A 335 -15.96 9.56 -20.00
CA ARG A 335 -16.42 8.44 -19.16
C ARG A 335 -16.29 8.78 -17.66
N PHE A 336 -15.17 9.40 -17.24
CA PHE A 336 -14.96 9.82 -15.86
C PHE A 336 -16.11 10.72 -15.37
N LYS A 337 -16.54 11.68 -16.17
CA LYS A 337 -17.67 12.58 -15.86
C LYS A 337 -19.02 11.86 -15.94
N ALA A 338 -19.27 11.12 -17.01
CA ALA A 338 -20.55 10.45 -17.25
C ALA A 338 -20.90 9.42 -16.14
N PHE A 339 -19.91 8.72 -15.62
CA PHE A 339 -20.09 7.71 -14.56
C PHE A 339 -19.82 8.25 -13.15
N HIS A 340 -19.69 9.57 -12.99
CA HIS A 340 -19.44 10.23 -11.71
C HIS A 340 -18.27 9.58 -10.93
N CYS A 341 -17.18 9.32 -11.66
CA CYS A 341 -15.98 8.77 -11.06
C CYS A 341 -15.38 9.74 -10.05
N GLU A 342 -14.64 9.20 -9.10
CA GLU A 342 -14.08 9.96 -8.00
C GLU A 342 -12.56 10.11 -8.14
N ALA A 343 -12.06 11.32 -7.98
CA ALA A 343 -10.66 11.56 -7.68
C ALA A 343 -10.44 11.55 -6.16
N SER A 344 -9.41 10.86 -5.71
CA SER A 344 -9.07 10.75 -4.30
C SER A 344 -7.56 10.72 -4.09
N TYR A 345 -7.12 10.85 -2.84
CA TYR A 345 -5.71 10.73 -2.49
C TYR A 345 -5.55 9.88 -1.22
N CYS A 346 -4.50 9.09 -1.17
CA CYS A 346 -4.19 8.24 -0.01
C CYS A 346 -3.16 8.85 0.94
N ASN A 347 -2.43 9.86 0.49
CA ASN A 347 -1.46 10.61 1.29
C ASN A 347 -1.24 11.98 0.66
N LYS A 348 -0.87 12.94 1.46
CA LYS A 348 -0.50 14.29 1.04
C LYS A 348 0.62 14.83 1.89
N GLU A 349 1.31 15.83 1.38
CA GLU A 349 2.33 16.55 2.11
C GLU A 349 1.73 17.23 3.34
N GLU A 350 2.40 17.09 4.48
CA GLU A 350 1.95 17.60 5.77
C GLU A 350 2.92 18.64 6.35
N ASN A 351 2.39 19.55 7.17
CA ASN A 351 3.20 20.58 7.81
C ASN A 351 4.13 20.03 8.89
N TYR A 352 3.76 18.92 9.53
CA TYR A 352 4.55 18.22 10.52
C TYR A 352 4.96 16.85 10.01
N ILE A 353 6.25 16.60 9.99
CA ILE A 353 6.85 15.33 9.61
C ILE A 353 7.44 14.69 10.87
N PRO A 354 6.92 13.54 11.33
CA PRO A 354 7.49 12.85 12.47
C PRO A 354 8.88 12.32 12.14
N LYS A 355 9.80 12.37 13.11
CA LYS A 355 11.15 11.79 12.95
C LYS A 355 11.08 10.33 12.54
N SER A 356 11.89 9.96 11.58
CA SER A 356 11.87 8.66 10.94
C SER A 356 12.47 7.55 11.80
N ARG A 357 12.20 6.33 11.38
CA ARG A 357 12.80 5.11 11.93
C ARG A 357 13.36 4.29 10.80
N ILE A 358 14.61 3.89 10.90
CA ILE A 358 15.17 2.91 9.96
C ILE A 358 14.48 1.56 10.12
N ASN A 359 14.56 0.73 9.10
CA ASN A 359 14.06 -0.65 9.12
C ASN A 359 15.22 -1.66 9.16
N TYR A 360 14.86 -2.93 9.34
CA TYR A 360 15.84 -4.02 9.38
C TYR A 360 16.59 -4.19 8.05
N GLN A 361 16.00 -3.82 6.92
CA GLN A 361 16.61 -3.97 5.59
C GLN A 361 17.89 -3.14 5.48
N MET A 362 17.87 -1.89 5.98
CA MET A 362 19.08 -1.10 6.08
C MET A 362 20.13 -1.76 6.99
N LEU A 363 19.73 -2.20 8.18
CA LEU A 363 20.65 -2.84 9.14
C LEU A 363 21.32 -4.09 8.56
N GLN A 364 20.63 -4.85 7.72
CA GLN A 364 21.21 -6.03 7.05
C GLN A 364 22.35 -5.69 6.10
N THR A 365 22.42 -4.46 5.60
CA THR A 365 23.48 -4.01 4.69
C THR A 365 24.70 -3.45 5.43
N LEU A 366 24.59 -3.19 6.73
CA LEU A 366 25.63 -2.67 7.61
C LEU A 366 26.32 -3.82 8.38
N SER A 367 26.93 -4.75 7.64
CA SER A 367 27.47 -6.00 8.20
C SER A 367 28.79 -5.83 9.00
N ASP A 368 29.46 -4.70 8.84
CA ASP A 368 30.74 -4.35 9.45
C ASP A 368 30.65 -3.32 10.60
N MET A 369 29.43 -3.05 11.06
CA MET A 369 29.18 -2.12 12.17
C MET A 369 29.76 -2.66 13.49
N THR A 370 30.51 -1.83 14.19
CA THR A 370 31.02 -2.14 15.53
C THR A 370 29.94 -2.04 16.61
N ASP A 371 30.14 -2.68 17.76
CA ASP A 371 29.22 -2.58 18.92
C ASP A 371 29.06 -1.11 19.41
N GLY A 372 30.12 -0.29 19.31
CA GLY A 372 30.07 1.11 19.65
C GLY A 372 29.18 1.93 18.72
N GLU A 373 29.24 1.70 17.42
CA GLU A 373 28.38 2.34 16.42
C GLU A 373 26.94 1.88 16.56
N MET A 374 26.73 0.59 16.77
CA MET A 374 25.40 0.05 17.09
C MET A 374 24.84 0.67 18.37
N GLY A 375 25.66 0.84 19.40
CA GLY A 375 25.29 1.51 20.65
C GLY A 375 24.80 2.95 20.43
N LYS A 376 25.49 3.71 19.58
CA LYS A 376 25.06 5.08 19.20
C LYS A 376 23.73 5.06 18.43
N LEU A 377 23.59 4.15 17.46
CA LEU A 377 22.39 4.04 16.63
C LEU A 377 21.13 3.67 17.42
N VAL A 378 21.24 2.80 18.43
CA VAL A 378 20.10 2.38 19.25
C VAL A 378 19.78 3.35 20.40
N SER A 379 20.68 4.27 20.73
CA SER A 379 20.59 5.13 21.94
C SER A 379 19.29 5.91 22.02
N ALA A 380 18.86 6.57 20.94
CA ALA A 380 17.63 7.35 20.91
C ALA A 380 16.37 6.49 21.11
N THR A 381 16.36 5.25 20.62
CA THR A 381 15.28 4.29 20.82
C THR A 381 15.27 3.77 22.25
N ASN A 382 16.42 3.47 22.81
CA ASN A 382 16.56 3.02 24.21
C ASN A 382 16.14 4.12 25.19
N ASN A 383 16.49 5.37 24.92
CA ASN A 383 16.08 6.53 25.73
C ASN A 383 14.54 6.67 25.75
N ASP A 384 13.88 6.57 24.60
CA ASP A 384 12.40 6.59 24.51
C ASP A 384 11.78 5.41 25.31
N ILE A 385 12.35 4.19 25.21
CA ILE A 385 11.89 3.00 25.94
C ILE A 385 12.13 3.13 27.46
N ALA A 386 13.22 3.75 27.86
CA ALA A 386 13.51 4.00 29.28
C ALA A 386 12.57 5.07 29.85
N ALA A 387 12.35 6.16 29.12
CA ALA A 387 11.60 7.31 29.57
C ALA A 387 10.07 7.10 29.61
N ILE A 388 9.52 6.23 28.74
CA ILE A 388 8.07 6.00 28.70
C ILE A 388 7.54 5.49 30.05
N GLY A 389 6.55 6.18 30.59
CA GLY A 389 5.96 5.91 31.90
C GLY A 389 6.66 6.60 33.08
N TYR A 390 7.82 7.22 32.86
CA TYR A 390 8.57 7.98 33.87
C TYR A 390 8.62 9.46 33.51
N ASP A 391 9.00 9.81 32.30
CA ASP A 391 8.97 11.17 31.80
C ASP A 391 7.62 11.47 31.14
N PHE A 392 6.93 12.50 31.68
CA PHE A 392 5.58 12.86 31.24
C PHE A 392 5.56 13.31 29.77
N GLN A 393 6.46 14.22 29.39
CA GLN A 393 6.50 14.79 28.04
C GLN A 393 6.80 13.72 26.97
N THR A 394 7.79 12.89 27.24
CA THR A 394 8.12 11.75 26.36
C THR A 394 6.95 10.76 26.27
N THR A 395 6.27 10.49 27.38
CA THR A 395 5.12 9.58 27.39
C THR A 395 3.96 10.15 26.57
N MET A 396 3.60 11.41 26.75
CA MET A 396 2.54 12.07 25.97
C MET A 396 2.86 12.04 24.48
N ARG A 397 4.10 12.34 24.10
CA ARG A 397 4.58 12.26 22.72
C ARG A 397 4.46 10.83 22.15
N LEU A 398 4.90 9.83 22.90
CA LEU A 398 4.87 8.42 22.47
C LEU A 398 3.45 7.84 22.41
N LEU A 399 2.53 8.35 23.23
CA LEU A 399 1.11 8.03 23.17
C LEU A 399 0.38 8.78 22.04
N GLY A 400 1.03 9.75 21.38
CA GLY A 400 0.41 10.59 20.36
C GLY A 400 -0.57 11.61 20.90
N ALA A 401 -0.51 11.92 22.21
CA ALA A 401 -1.33 12.93 22.85
C ALA A 401 -0.67 14.33 22.76
N THR A 402 -0.36 14.74 21.52
CA THR A 402 0.27 16.02 21.20
C THR A 402 -0.62 16.89 20.32
N GLU A 403 -0.38 18.18 20.29
CA GLU A 403 -1.09 19.14 19.42
C GLU A 403 -0.88 18.88 17.92
N TYR A 404 0.25 18.25 17.55
CA TYR A 404 0.57 17.90 16.17
C TYR A 404 -0.24 16.70 15.64
N ASN A 405 -0.91 15.94 16.53
CA ASN A 405 -1.78 14.86 16.12
C ASN A 405 -3.12 15.41 15.65
N ARG A 406 -3.35 15.42 14.34
CA ARG A 406 -4.56 15.98 13.71
C ARG A 406 -5.81 15.12 13.92
N ASN A 407 -5.63 13.81 14.09
CA ASN A 407 -6.70 12.85 14.31
C ASN A 407 -6.55 12.12 15.66
N PRO A 408 -6.53 12.87 16.78
CA PRO A 408 -6.36 12.27 18.08
C PRO A 408 -7.61 11.47 18.45
N SER A 409 -7.39 10.27 18.95
CA SER A 409 -8.45 9.48 19.56
C SER A 409 -9.03 10.18 20.80
N TYR A 410 -10.24 9.81 21.21
CA TYR A 410 -10.83 10.40 22.44
C TYR A 410 -9.93 10.22 23.67
N PHE A 411 -9.24 9.10 23.78
CA PHE A 411 -8.24 8.87 24.82
C PHE A 411 -7.08 9.88 24.75
N GLN A 412 -6.54 10.12 23.56
CA GLN A 412 -5.46 11.10 23.37
C GLN A 412 -5.93 12.54 23.63
N GLN A 413 -7.16 12.87 23.23
CA GLN A 413 -7.79 14.15 23.55
C GLN A 413 -7.99 14.30 25.06
N SER A 414 -8.51 13.27 25.72
CA SER A 414 -8.73 13.28 27.18
C SER A 414 -7.43 13.51 27.95
N LEU A 415 -6.33 12.86 27.55
CA LEU A 415 -5.01 13.08 28.15
C LEU A 415 -4.48 14.51 27.95
N ARG A 416 -4.82 15.15 26.83
CA ARG A 416 -4.43 16.56 26.60
C ARG A 416 -5.22 17.54 27.45
N ILE A 417 -6.53 17.27 27.64
CA ILE A 417 -7.43 18.14 28.40
C ILE A 417 -7.22 17.96 29.92
N CYS A 418 -7.06 16.70 30.34
CA CYS A 418 -6.90 16.33 31.75
C CYS A 418 -5.63 15.48 31.96
N PRO A 419 -4.46 16.09 32.12
CA PRO A 419 -3.19 15.39 32.29
C PRO A 419 -3.13 14.44 33.49
N GLU A 420 -3.99 14.64 34.50
CA GLU A 420 -4.10 13.77 35.66
C GLU A 420 -4.51 12.33 35.30
N LEU A 421 -5.21 12.13 34.18
CA LEU A 421 -5.53 10.80 33.64
C LEU A 421 -4.28 9.96 33.35
N TYR A 422 -3.10 10.58 33.28
CA TYR A 422 -1.83 9.85 33.18
C TYR A 422 -1.67 8.82 34.31
N ARG A 423 -2.23 9.06 35.49
CA ARG A 423 -2.14 8.17 36.65
C ARG A 423 -3.26 7.13 36.73
N ASP A 424 -4.24 7.20 35.82
CA ASP A 424 -5.34 6.25 35.76
C ASP A 424 -4.88 4.82 35.41
N ALA A 425 -5.61 3.83 35.88
CA ALA A 425 -5.28 2.42 35.67
C ALA A 425 -5.27 2.05 34.17
N TYR A 426 -6.25 2.52 33.41
CA TYR A 426 -6.33 2.29 31.97
C TYR A 426 -5.13 2.91 31.23
N THR A 427 -4.79 4.15 31.55
CA THR A 427 -3.62 4.84 30.95
C THR A 427 -2.33 4.11 31.26
N ARG A 428 -2.15 3.59 32.47
CA ARG A 428 -0.98 2.78 32.84
C ARG A 428 -0.88 1.48 32.02
N ASP A 429 -2.00 0.84 31.73
CA ASP A 429 -2.00 -0.35 30.86
C ASP A 429 -1.67 0.02 29.41
N VAL A 430 -2.21 1.11 28.88
CA VAL A 430 -1.84 1.62 27.54
C VAL A 430 -0.35 1.97 27.46
N ILE A 431 0.22 2.63 28.49
CA ILE A 431 1.67 2.91 28.56
C ILE A 431 2.48 1.62 28.53
N LYS A 432 2.09 0.61 29.30
CA LYS A 432 2.76 -0.69 29.37
C LYS A 432 2.73 -1.42 28.02
N ASP A 433 1.60 -1.40 27.33
CA ASP A 433 1.45 -2.04 26.02
C ASP A 433 2.22 -1.26 24.94
N THR A 434 2.23 0.07 25.01
CA THR A 434 3.06 0.93 24.14
C THR A 434 4.54 0.63 24.35
N LYS A 435 5.01 0.52 25.61
CA LYS A 435 6.38 0.14 25.94
C LYS A 435 6.75 -1.22 25.37
N ARG A 436 5.87 -2.23 25.51
CA ARG A 436 6.08 -3.57 24.93
C ARG A 436 6.18 -3.50 23.40
N SER A 437 5.33 -2.68 22.76
CA SER A 437 5.37 -2.47 21.32
C SER A 437 6.69 -1.83 20.88
N LEU A 438 7.16 -0.80 21.58
CA LEU A 438 8.46 -0.15 21.30
C LEU A 438 9.63 -1.12 21.43
N VAL A 439 9.66 -1.93 22.50
CA VAL A 439 10.68 -2.97 22.67
C VAL A 439 10.65 -3.98 21.54
N LYS A 440 9.45 -4.42 21.14
CA LYS A 440 9.29 -5.36 20.00
C LYS A 440 9.78 -4.74 18.69
N GLN A 441 9.47 -3.47 18.45
CA GLN A 441 9.93 -2.74 17.26
C GLN A 441 11.46 -2.56 17.27
N GLY A 442 12.05 -2.16 18.41
CA GLY A 442 13.51 -2.04 18.55
C GLY A 442 14.23 -3.36 18.27
N LYS A 443 13.72 -4.48 18.83
CA LYS A 443 14.24 -5.83 18.54
C LYS A 443 14.10 -6.26 17.08
N ALA A 444 13.15 -5.68 16.36
CA ALA A 444 12.95 -5.89 14.92
C ALA A 444 13.73 -4.89 14.05
N GLY A 445 14.69 -4.14 14.63
CA GLY A 445 15.53 -3.19 13.90
C GLY A 445 14.84 -1.88 13.50
N ARG A 446 13.67 -1.56 14.05
CA ARG A 446 13.00 -0.27 13.82
C ARG A 446 13.53 0.75 14.83
N LEU A 447 14.65 1.38 14.49
CA LEU A 447 15.36 2.31 15.35
C LEU A 447 15.08 3.76 14.97
N LYS A 448 14.88 4.61 15.97
CA LYS A 448 14.71 6.05 15.79
C LYS A 448 16.02 6.68 15.33
N VAL A 449 15.97 7.45 14.26
CA VAL A 449 17.11 8.19 13.71
C VAL A 449 16.77 9.65 13.52
N ASN A 450 17.80 10.48 13.38
CA ASN A 450 17.61 11.86 12.94
C ASN A 450 17.46 11.89 11.44
N GLY A 451 16.21 11.89 10.97
CA GLY A 451 15.84 11.86 9.57
C GLY A 451 14.34 11.97 9.41
N GLU A 452 13.86 12.07 8.19
CA GLU A 452 12.48 12.30 7.86
C GLU A 452 12.01 11.40 6.71
N TYR A 453 10.69 11.12 6.65
CA TYR A 453 10.06 10.46 5.51
C TYR A 453 9.49 11.53 4.58
N LEU A 454 10.05 11.63 3.40
CA LEU A 454 9.66 12.61 2.40
C LEU A 454 9.15 11.89 1.14
N PHE A 455 8.32 12.55 0.35
CA PHE A 455 8.02 12.10 -1.00
C PHE A 455 9.28 12.25 -1.86
N VAL A 456 9.60 11.20 -2.60
CA VAL A 456 10.70 11.23 -3.57
C VAL A 456 10.17 11.77 -4.89
N SER A 457 10.85 12.76 -5.43
CA SER A 457 10.59 13.35 -6.74
C SER A 457 11.87 13.36 -7.57
N PRO A 458 11.82 13.13 -8.88
CA PRO A 458 12.93 13.45 -9.74
C PRO A 458 13.16 14.96 -9.81
N ASP A 459 14.22 15.39 -10.50
CA ASP A 459 14.43 16.80 -10.84
C ASP A 459 13.33 17.27 -11.80
N LEU A 460 12.33 17.96 -11.26
CA LEU A 460 11.17 18.41 -12.05
C LEU A 460 11.52 19.58 -12.98
N TYR A 461 12.60 20.31 -12.71
CA TYR A 461 13.08 21.32 -13.66
C TYR A 461 13.61 20.63 -14.91
N ALA A 462 14.40 19.57 -14.75
CA ALA A 462 14.86 18.74 -15.86
C ALA A 462 13.70 18.10 -16.63
N PHE A 463 12.67 17.62 -15.92
CA PHE A 463 11.47 17.09 -16.56
C PHE A 463 10.77 18.15 -17.42
N CYS A 464 10.68 19.40 -16.96
CA CYS A 464 10.12 20.51 -17.74
C CYS A 464 10.99 20.89 -18.93
N GLU A 465 12.33 20.84 -18.80
CA GLU A 465 13.24 21.02 -19.94
C GLU A 465 13.00 19.95 -21.03
N TRP A 466 12.84 18.69 -20.61
CA TRP A 466 12.53 17.60 -21.53
C TRP A 466 11.14 17.75 -22.17
N LEU A 467 10.11 17.98 -21.35
CA LEU A 467 8.72 17.99 -21.80
C LEU A 467 8.37 19.24 -22.65
N PHE A 468 8.81 20.41 -22.21
CA PHE A 468 8.38 21.70 -22.81
C PHE A 468 9.37 22.27 -23.80
N LEU A 469 10.67 22.00 -23.63
CA LEU A 469 11.71 22.48 -24.53
C LEU A 469 12.22 21.41 -25.50
N GLY A 470 11.83 20.15 -25.32
CA GLY A 470 12.27 19.03 -26.16
C GLY A 470 13.74 18.69 -26.01
N ILE A 471 14.34 18.99 -24.86
CA ILE A 471 15.76 18.71 -24.60
C ILE A 471 15.90 17.23 -24.24
N GLU A 472 16.53 16.42 -25.07
CA GLU A 472 16.69 14.99 -24.84
C GLU A 472 17.53 14.68 -23.58
N ASN A 473 18.56 15.48 -23.33
CA ASN A 473 19.44 15.35 -22.16
C ASN A 473 19.39 16.65 -21.34
N PRO A 474 18.35 16.85 -20.53
CA PRO A 474 18.19 18.07 -19.76
C PRO A 474 19.27 18.23 -18.69
N ASN A 475 19.63 19.47 -18.41
CA ASN A 475 20.62 19.80 -17.38
C ASN A 475 20.06 19.70 -15.96
N GLY A 476 18.81 20.07 -15.76
CA GLY A 476 18.22 20.15 -14.43
C GLY A 476 18.91 21.14 -13.49
N LEU A 477 18.56 21.08 -12.23
CA LEU A 477 19.16 21.92 -11.18
C LEU A 477 20.12 21.15 -10.26
N LEU A 478 20.13 19.81 -10.32
CA LEU A 478 20.90 18.94 -9.44
C LEU A 478 21.92 18.13 -10.23
N GLN A 479 23.19 18.16 -9.78
CA GLN A 479 24.26 17.37 -10.35
C GLN A 479 24.32 15.97 -9.73
N ASP A 480 25.19 15.09 -10.27
CA ASP A 480 25.41 13.77 -9.68
C ASP A 480 25.90 13.89 -8.23
N GLY A 481 25.28 13.12 -7.32
CA GLY A 481 25.52 13.18 -5.88
C GLY A 481 24.81 14.32 -5.15
N GLU A 482 24.02 15.14 -5.84
CA GLU A 482 23.22 16.20 -5.23
C GLU A 482 21.74 15.83 -5.13
N ILE A 483 21.10 16.30 -4.06
CA ILE A 483 19.65 16.29 -3.84
C ILE A 483 19.21 17.69 -3.41
N TYR A 484 17.91 17.93 -3.41
CA TYR A 484 17.33 19.08 -2.75
C TYR A 484 16.22 18.68 -1.78
N THR A 485 16.28 19.21 -0.59
CA THR A 485 15.15 19.29 0.32
C THR A 485 15.30 20.50 1.24
N LYS A 486 14.18 21.16 1.57
CA LYS A 486 14.21 22.32 2.48
C LYS A 486 14.34 21.95 3.95
N GLU A 487 14.14 20.67 4.30
CA GLU A 487 14.10 20.20 5.69
C GLU A 487 15.51 20.09 6.33
N PHE A 488 16.56 20.12 5.51
CA PHE A 488 17.96 20.03 5.95
C PHE A 488 18.78 21.21 5.42
N GLN A 489 19.96 21.43 6.02
CA GLN A 489 20.82 22.57 5.68
C GLN A 489 21.49 22.38 4.30
N ASN A 490 21.94 23.51 3.72
CA ASN A 490 22.77 23.44 2.51
C ASN A 490 24.10 22.72 2.77
N GLU A 491 24.56 21.93 1.78
CA GLU A 491 25.79 21.11 1.84
C GLU A 491 25.78 20.02 2.95
N GLU A 492 24.64 19.80 3.64
CA GLU A 492 24.53 18.69 4.59
C GLU A 492 24.52 17.35 3.86
N GLU A 493 25.32 16.40 4.35
CA GLU A 493 25.37 15.04 3.82
C GLU A 493 24.25 14.19 4.42
N LEU A 494 23.41 13.63 3.57
CA LEU A 494 22.24 12.88 3.96
C LEU A 494 22.29 11.45 3.42
N ALA A 495 22.05 10.48 4.30
CA ALA A 495 21.85 9.09 3.89
C ALA A 495 20.44 8.92 3.33
N CYS A 496 20.36 8.82 2.00
CA CYS A 496 19.11 8.67 1.26
C CYS A 496 18.78 7.19 1.07
N LEU A 497 17.56 6.80 1.48
CA LEU A 497 17.08 5.42 1.43
C LEU A 497 15.65 5.40 0.94
N ARG A 498 15.31 4.38 0.16
CA ARG A 498 13.94 4.06 -0.23
C ARG A 498 13.56 2.64 0.19
N SER A 499 12.34 2.43 0.62
CA SER A 499 11.80 1.09 0.89
C SER A 499 10.72 0.77 -0.15
N PRO A 500 10.70 -0.45 -0.71
CA PRO A 500 11.52 -1.63 -0.37
C PRO A 500 12.94 -1.56 -0.97
N HIS A 501 13.92 -2.08 -0.23
CA HIS A 501 15.28 -2.24 -0.75
C HIS A 501 15.41 -3.58 -1.47
N LEU A 502 16.09 -3.59 -2.62
CA LEU A 502 16.53 -4.83 -3.26
C LEU A 502 17.80 -5.36 -2.60
N TYR A 503 18.78 -4.47 -2.40
CA TYR A 503 20.04 -4.80 -1.73
C TYR A 503 20.65 -3.56 -1.03
N ARG A 504 21.60 -2.87 -1.63
CA ARG A 504 22.35 -1.73 -1.08
C ARG A 504 22.07 -0.43 -1.86
N GLU A 505 20.80 -0.09 -2.05
CA GLU A 505 20.38 1.10 -2.81
C GLU A 505 20.41 2.40 -1.98
N TRP A 506 20.98 2.40 -0.80
CA TRP A 506 21.15 3.64 -0.06
C TRP A 506 22.47 4.34 -0.45
N VAL A 507 22.44 5.64 -0.45
CA VAL A 507 23.56 6.49 -0.87
C VAL A 507 23.63 7.74 0.01
N ILE A 508 24.83 8.25 0.21
CA ILE A 508 25.05 9.56 0.83
C ILE A 508 25.08 10.60 -0.30
N GLN A 509 24.25 11.63 -0.17
CA GLN A 509 24.14 12.71 -1.13
C GLN A 509 24.14 14.05 -0.40
N LYS A 510 24.59 15.10 -1.09
CA LYS A 510 24.64 16.47 -0.56
C LYS A 510 23.36 17.22 -0.84
N ASN A 511 22.85 17.90 0.16
CA ASN A 511 21.70 18.79 0.00
C ASN A 511 22.13 20.11 -0.67
N LYS A 512 21.63 20.36 -1.87
CA LYS A 512 21.94 21.56 -2.68
C LYS A 512 20.85 22.60 -2.52
N ARG A 513 21.12 23.64 -1.75
CA ARG A 513 20.22 24.79 -1.57
C ARG A 513 20.86 26.05 -2.11
N ASN A 514 20.29 26.64 -3.15
CA ASN A 514 20.65 27.91 -3.74
C ASN A 514 19.39 28.64 -4.24
N ALA A 515 19.54 29.84 -4.78
CA ALA A 515 18.42 30.65 -5.23
C ALA A 515 17.52 29.95 -6.27
N GLU A 516 18.10 29.20 -7.20
CA GLU A 516 17.36 28.46 -8.24
C GLU A 516 16.61 27.25 -7.64
N THR A 517 17.27 26.42 -6.84
CA THR A 517 16.61 25.27 -6.22
C THR A 517 15.52 25.71 -5.23
N GLU A 518 15.72 26.80 -4.49
CA GLU A 518 14.69 27.37 -3.60
C GLU A 518 13.51 27.94 -4.39
N LYS A 519 13.73 28.60 -5.52
CA LYS A 519 12.69 29.11 -6.39
C LYS A 519 11.79 28.00 -6.89
N TRP A 520 12.38 26.95 -7.45
CA TRP A 520 11.63 25.91 -8.16
C TRP A 520 11.14 24.77 -7.26
N PHE A 521 11.90 24.38 -6.25
CA PHE A 521 11.58 23.24 -5.37
C PHE A 521 11.15 23.66 -3.95
N GLY A 522 11.47 24.86 -3.49
CA GLY A 522 11.26 25.32 -2.11
C GLY A 522 9.80 25.38 -1.66
N ASN A 523 8.87 25.28 -2.58
CA ASN A 523 7.43 25.28 -2.31
C ASN A 523 6.88 23.94 -1.80
N THR A 524 7.68 22.88 -1.74
CA THR A 524 7.30 21.54 -1.29
C THR A 524 8.21 21.04 -0.18
N LYS A 525 7.82 19.95 0.46
CA LYS A 525 8.64 19.19 1.41
C LYS A 525 9.14 17.87 0.81
N CYS A 526 9.18 17.77 -0.50
CA CYS A 526 9.72 16.62 -1.19
C CYS A 526 11.26 16.58 -1.08
N ILE A 527 11.81 15.40 -1.34
CA ILE A 527 13.23 15.24 -1.69
C ILE A 527 13.30 15.11 -3.21
N TYR A 528 14.06 16.01 -3.83
CA TYR A 528 14.33 15.99 -5.27
C TYR A 528 15.67 15.34 -5.51
N THR A 529 15.73 14.47 -6.50
CA THR A 529 16.94 13.68 -6.82
C THR A 529 17.42 14.00 -8.23
N SER A 530 18.75 14.00 -8.41
CA SER A 530 19.38 14.32 -9.69
C SER A 530 18.98 13.34 -10.80
N CYS A 531 18.80 13.84 -12.01
CA CYS A 531 18.64 13.02 -13.22
C CYS A 531 19.97 12.45 -13.77
N HIS A 532 21.12 12.89 -13.27
CA HIS A 532 22.43 12.45 -13.73
C HIS A 532 22.95 11.23 -12.96
N SER A 533 22.50 11.02 -11.73
CA SER A 533 22.93 9.92 -10.89
C SER A 533 22.24 8.60 -11.25
N LEU A 534 23.01 7.54 -11.51
CA LEU A 534 22.46 6.20 -11.71
C LEU A 534 21.73 5.69 -10.46
N VAL A 535 22.29 5.93 -9.27
CA VAL A 535 21.66 5.52 -8.01
C VAL A 535 20.35 6.25 -7.78
N SER A 536 20.30 7.55 -8.08
CA SER A 536 19.06 8.34 -8.00
C SER A 536 17.99 7.81 -8.97
N LYS A 537 18.38 7.44 -10.20
CA LYS A 537 17.48 6.79 -11.17
C LYS A 537 16.90 5.48 -10.63
N VAL A 538 17.73 4.64 -10.00
CA VAL A 538 17.29 3.39 -9.36
C VAL A 538 16.37 3.66 -8.16
N LEU A 539 16.62 4.70 -7.37
CA LEU A 539 15.76 5.09 -6.26
C LEU A 539 14.38 5.61 -6.72
N GLN A 540 14.28 6.14 -7.93
CA GLN A 540 13.01 6.61 -8.52
C GLN A 540 12.19 5.48 -9.15
N PHE A 541 12.81 4.37 -9.50
CA PHE A 541 12.18 3.21 -10.13
C PHE A 541 11.29 2.46 -9.13
N ASP A 542 10.00 2.18 -9.49
CA ASP A 542 9.02 1.51 -8.61
C ASP A 542 9.07 -0.03 -8.71
#